data_0edcfc517956b21f23bc1441ac20583e
#
_entry.id   0edcfc517956b21f23bc1441ac20583e
#
_cell.length_a   1.000
_cell.length_b   1.000
_cell.length_c   1.000
_cell.angle_alpha   90.00
_cell.angle_beta   90.00
_cell.angle_gamma   90.00
#
_symmetry.space_group_name_H-M   'P 1'
#
loop_
_entity.id
_entity.type
_entity.pdbx_description
1 polymer ?
#
loop_
_entity_poly.entity_id
_entity_poly.type
_entity_poly.pdbx_seq_one_letter_code
_entity_poly.pdbx_strand_id
1 'polypeptide(L)'
;MRIIGGKYRSKKLIAPDNDRIRPTTDRMRETIFNIIQHGNGPGIRGSRVLDLFSGSGAFGIEALSREASQVTFVDKSSTSMKLIRKNTALINNPVNTIYLIKNALNMTKAHGFFNLIFIDPPYYKDLITPALLNIHEQNLLCDEGLIITEYSAGEKINFTSFFKEIKTNKIGEARFSILKKCI
;
A
#
# COMPACT_ATOMS: atom_id res chain seq x y z
N MET A 1 5.43 14.10 7.26
CA MET A 1 5.57 12.76 6.67
C MET A 1 7.00 12.55 6.21
N ARG A 2 7.61 11.41 6.47
CA ARG A 2 9.00 11.07 6.11
C ARG A 2 9.14 9.58 5.83
N ILE A 3 10.24 9.19 5.20
CA ILE A 3 10.66 7.79 5.03
C ILE A 3 11.19 7.26 6.36
N ILE A 4 10.71 6.09 6.80
CA ILE A 4 10.97 5.57 8.14
C ILE A 4 12.21 4.68 8.17
N GLY A 5 12.45 3.90 7.11
CA GLY A 5 13.53 2.93 7.06
C GLY A 5 14.19 2.81 5.68
N GLY A 6 15.19 1.93 5.60
CA GLY A 6 15.90 1.65 4.37
C GLY A 6 16.88 2.73 3.92
N LYS A 7 17.25 2.67 2.65
CA LYS A 7 18.31 3.49 2.02
C LYS A 7 18.07 5.01 2.13
N TYR A 8 16.79 5.42 2.15
CA TYR A 8 16.41 6.84 2.13
C TYR A 8 15.79 7.29 3.45
N ARG A 9 16.06 6.58 4.56
CA ARG A 9 15.55 6.90 5.90
C ARG A 9 15.68 8.38 6.25
N SER A 10 14.68 8.92 6.95
CA SER A 10 14.57 10.30 7.43
C SER A 10 14.32 11.35 6.35
N LYS A 11 14.34 10.99 5.04
CA LYS A 11 14.04 11.93 3.97
C LYS A 11 12.59 12.40 4.07
N LYS A 12 12.37 13.70 4.08
CA LYS A 12 11.03 14.31 4.12
C LYS A 12 10.32 14.11 2.77
N LEU A 13 9.08 13.71 2.81
CA LEU A 13 8.17 13.65 1.66
C LEU A 13 7.24 14.84 1.68
N ILE A 14 6.84 15.29 0.49
CA ILE A 14 5.83 16.32 0.29
C ILE A 14 4.48 15.70 0.68
N ALA A 15 3.77 16.36 1.59
CA ALA A 15 2.41 15.98 1.98
C ALA A 15 1.39 16.56 0.97
N PRO A 16 0.19 15.98 0.86
CA PRO A 16 -0.90 16.59 0.11
C PRO A 16 -1.30 17.93 0.73
N ASP A 17 -1.67 18.92 -0.10
CA ASP A 17 -2.06 20.26 0.35
C ASP A 17 -3.44 20.32 1.03
N ASN A 18 -4.19 19.22 1.04
CA ASN A 18 -5.54 19.17 1.58
C ASN A 18 -5.60 18.39 2.89
N ASP A 19 -6.14 19.01 3.94
CA ASP A 19 -6.49 18.42 5.25
C ASP A 19 -7.47 17.22 5.17
N ARG A 20 -8.05 16.96 3.99
CA ARG A 20 -8.97 15.84 3.74
C ARG A 20 -8.28 14.48 3.60
N ILE A 21 -6.98 14.48 3.36
CA ILE A 21 -6.19 13.24 3.31
C ILE A 21 -5.37 13.20 4.60
N ARG A 22 -5.87 12.47 5.60
CA ARG A 22 -5.09 12.19 6.81
C ARG A 22 -3.92 11.32 6.40
N PRO A 23 -2.67 11.81 6.47
CA PRO A 23 -1.53 10.96 6.14
C PRO A 23 -1.49 9.80 7.12
N THR A 24 -1.37 8.57 6.62
CA THR A 24 -0.98 7.44 7.46
C THR A 24 0.18 7.89 8.33
N THR A 25 0.02 7.80 9.64
CA THR A 25 1.03 8.33 10.55
C THR A 25 2.35 7.61 10.35
N ASP A 26 3.47 8.30 10.54
CA ASP A 26 4.80 7.71 10.50
C ASP A 26 4.86 6.43 11.37
N ARG A 27 4.21 6.47 12.55
CA ARG A 27 4.10 5.35 13.49
C ARG A 27 3.35 4.15 12.91
N MET A 28 2.25 4.39 12.19
CA MET A 28 1.47 3.31 11.55
C MET A 28 2.32 2.60 10.50
N ARG A 29 2.94 3.37 9.60
CA ARG A 29 3.82 2.81 8.57
C ARG A 29 4.98 2.05 9.18
N GLU A 30 5.65 2.60 10.20
CA GLU A 30 6.73 1.91 10.91
C GLU A 30 6.27 0.56 11.45
N THR A 31 5.12 0.53 12.13
CA THR A 31 4.56 -0.72 12.67
C THR A 31 4.28 -1.73 11.58
N ILE A 32 3.63 -1.33 10.49
CA ILE A 32 3.31 -2.20 9.35
C ILE A 32 4.58 -2.78 8.74
N PHE A 33 5.55 -1.93 8.40
CA PHE A 33 6.78 -2.37 7.75
C PHE A 33 7.66 -3.24 8.66
N ASN A 34 7.67 -3.00 9.97
CA ASN A 34 8.36 -3.87 10.93
C ASN A 34 7.72 -5.27 10.98
N ILE A 35 6.38 -5.34 10.97
CA ILE A 35 5.67 -6.64 10.93
C ILE A 35 6.00 -7.40 9.66
N ILE A 36 5.99 -6.74 8.49
CA ILE A 36 6.30 -7.39 7.21
C ILE A 36 7.76 -7.85 7.19
N GLN A 37 8.67 -7.05 7.69
CA GLN A 37 10.12 -7.34 7.65
C GLN A 37 10.52 -8.50 8.56
N HIS A 38 9.86 -8.64 9.72
CA HIS A 38 10.20 -9.64 10.75
C HIS A 38 9.17 -10.78 10.85
N GLY A 39 8.13 -10.77 10.01
CA GLY A 39 7.10 -11.80 9.96
C GLY A 39 7.46 -12.96 9.02
N ASN A 40 6.61 -13.99 9.03
CA ASN A 40 6.74 -15.17 8.16
C ASN A 40 6.10 -14.92 6.77
N GLY A 41 6.42 -13.82 6.14
CA GLY A 41 5.90 -13.44 4.82
C GLY A 41 7.04 -13.23 3.81
N PRO A 42 6.72 -12.72 2.60
CA PRO A 42 7.70 -12.55 1.53
C PRO A 42 8.81 -11.53 1.86
N GLY A 43 8.63 -10.76 2.93
CA GLY A 43 9.48 -9.62 3.20
C GLY A 43 9.26 -8.46 2.23
N ILE A 44 10.13 -7.45 2.27
CA ILE A 44 10.02 -6.25 1.42
C ILE A 44 11.10 -6.27 0.33
N ARG A 45 12.31 -6.64 0.71
CA ARG A 45 13.46 -6.71 -0.20
C ARG A 45 13.19 -7.69 -1.33
N GLY A 46 13.36 -7.23 -2.56
CA GLY A 46 13.10 -8.05 -3.75
C GLY A 46 11.62 -8.24 -4.11
N SER A 47 10.68 -7.78 -3.27
CA SER A 47 9.25 -7.90 -3.51
C SER A 47 8.76 -6.97 -4.61
N ARG A 48 7.77 -7.44 -5.38
CA ARG A 48 6.92 -6.61 -6.24
C ARG A 48 5.76 -6.08 -5.40
N VAL A 49 5.62 -4.77 -5.37
CA VAL A 49 4.66 -4.06 -4.50
C VAL A 49 3.62 -3.32 -5.34
N LEU A 50 2.36 -3.46 -4.96
CA LEU A 50 1.24 -2.68 -5.47
C LEU A 50 0.74 -1.75 -4.38
N ASP A 51 0.72 -0.46 -4.67
CA ASP A 51 0.20 0.59 -3.79
C ASP A 51 -1.10 1.13 -4.40
N LEU A 52 -2.24 0.64 -3.90
CA LEU A 52 -3.57 1.02 -4.34
C LEU A 52 -4.07 2.21 -3.52
N PHE A 53 -4.74 3.16 -4.19
CA PHE A 53 -5.12 4.45 -3.59
C PHE A 53 -3.90 5.21 -3.07
N SER A 54 -2.82 5.24 -3.86
CA SER A 54 -1.47 5.63 -3.43
C SER A 54 -1.34 7.02 -2.83
N GLY A 55 -2.24 7.97 -3.14
CA GLY A 55 -2.26 9.32 -2.58
C GLY A 55 -0.93 10.07 -2.73
N SER A 56 -0.15 10.14 -1.64
CA SER A 56 1.20 10.72 -1.64
C SER A 56 2.31 9.75 -2.07
N GLY A 57 2.00 8.47 -2.19
CA GLY A 57 2.94 7.40 -2.48
C GLY A 57 3.74 6.92 -1.26
N ALA A 58 3.33 7.26 -0.05
CA ALA A 58 4.13 7.03 1.15
C ALA A 58 4.47 5.55 1.41
N PHE A 59 3.52 4.64 1.16
CA PHE A 59 3.75 3.19 1.31
C PHE A 59 4.70 2.66 0.25
N GLY A 60 4.44 2.94 -1.02
CA GLY A 60 5.29 2.48 -2.11
C GLY A 60 6.71 3.05 -2.03
N ILE A 61 6.87 4.33 -1.65
CA ILE A 61 8.19 4.96 -1.48
C ILE A 61 8.95 4.34 -0.29
N GLU A 62 8.28 4.02 0.80
CA GLU A 62 8.88 3.28 1.91
C GLU A 62 9.35 1.90 1.45
N ALA A 63 8.55 1.19 0.63
CA ALA A 63 8.94 -0.09 0.05
C ALA A 63 10.17 0.03 -0.87
N LEU A 64 10.23 1.07 -1.73
CA LEU A 64 11.42 1.37 -2.55
C LEU A 64 12.65 1.63 -1.68
N SER A 65 12.50 2.39 -0.59
CA SER A 65 13.58 2.64 0.35
C SER A 65 14.12 1.37 1.00
N ARG A 66 13.26 0.36 1.15
CA ARG A 66 13.58 -0.98 1.71
C ARG A 66 13.90 -2.02 0.64
N GLU A 67 14.29 -1.55 -0.56
CA GLU A 67 14.79 -2.38 -1.67
C GLU A 67 13.74 -3.33 -2.28
N ALA A 68 12.47 -2.91 -2.35
CA ALA A 68 11.49 -3.57 -3.22
C ALA A 68 12.00 -3.61 -4.67
N SER A 69 11.80 -4.73 -5.36
CA SER A 69 12.26 -4.91 -6.74
C SER A 69 11.48 -4.07 -7.74
N GLN A 70 10.20 -3.83 -7.46
CA GLN A 70 9.33 -2.98 -8.26
C GLN A 70 8.18 -2.44 -7.40
N VAL A 71 7.78 -1.19 -7.65
CA VAL A 71 6.58 -0.61 -7.05
C VAL A 71 5.67 -0.06 -8.14
N THR A 72 4.40 -0.46 -8.10
CA THR A 72 3.33 0.06 -8.95
C THR A 72 2.43 0.95 -8.11
N PHE A 73 2.41 2.24 -8.41
CA PHE A 73 1.51 3.22 -7.80
C PHE A 73 0.23 3.34 -8.62
N VAL A 74 -0.91 3.24 -7.95
CA VAL A 74 -2.23 3.35 -8.58
C VAL A 74 -3.07 4.39 -7.85
N ASP A 75 -3.48 5.42 -8.55
CA ASP A 75 -4.43 6.43 -8.06
C ASP A 75 -5.26 6.96 -9.21
N LYS A 76 -6.54 7.25 -9.00
CA LYS A 76 -7.41 7.84 -10.01
C LYS A 76 -7.13 9.34 -10.24
N SER A 77 -6.49 10.00 -9.27
CA SER A 77 -6.20 11.43 -9.29
C SER A 77 -4.88 11.71 -9.99
N SER A 78 -4.91 12.52 -11.04
CA SER A 78 -3.71 13.03 -11.69
C SER A 78 -2.87 13.92 -10.75
N THR A 79 -3.52 14.60 -9.79
CA THR A 79 -2.86 15.42 -8.77
C THR A 79 -2.06 14.53 -7.81
N SER A 80 -2.66 13.44 -7.31
CA SER A 80 -1.94 12.44 -6.51
C SER A 80 -0.73 11.89 -7.29
N MET A 81 -0.92 11.55 -8.55
CA MET A 81 0.16 11.00 -9.37
C MET A 81 1.31 12.01 -9.60
N LYS A 82 0.99 13.30 -9.77
CA LYS A 82 2.00 14.37 -9.83
C LYS A 82 2.77 14.48 -8.51
N LEU A 83 2.08 14.35 -7.36
CA LEU A 83 2.69 14.37 -6.04
C LEU A 83 3.63 13.16 -5.85
N ILE A 84 3.18 11.96 -6.22
CA ILE A 84 4.00 10.74 -6.17
C ILE A 84 5.28 10.92 -6.98
N ARG A 85 5.21 11.45 -8.21
CA ARG A 85 6.39 11.73 -9.03
C ARG A 85 7.34 12.74 -8.39
N LYS A 86 6.83 13.79 -7.76
CA LYS A 86 7.65 14.73 -6.99
C LYS A 86 8.36 14.03 -5.82
N ASN A 87 7.64 13.16 -5.11
CA ASN A 87 8.18 12.42 -3.98
C ASN A 87 9.22 11.36 -4.41
N THR A 88 9.01 10.65 -5.53
CA THR A 88 10.00 9.72 -6.06
C THR A 88 11.24 10.44 -6.61
N ALA A 89 11.10 11.67 -7.11
CA ALA A 89 12.24 12.50 -7.50
C ALA A 89 13.17 12.80 -6.31
N LEU A 90 12.62 12.93 -5.10
CA LEU A 90 13.42 13.10 -3.89
C LEU A 90 14.34 11.90 -3.60
N ILE A 91 14.05 10.73 -4.14
CA ILE A 91 14.82 9.50 -4.00
C ILE A 91 15.46 9.06 -5.33
N ASN A 92 15.77 10.04 -6.21
CA ASN A 92 16.45 9.87 -7.49
C ASN A 92 15.68 9.06 -8.54
N ASN A 93 14.35 9.17 -8.58
CA ASN A 93 13.48 8.52 -9.58
C ASN A 93 13.85 7.05 -9.84
N PRO A 94 13.64 6.14 -8.90
CA PRO A 94 14.00 4.74 -9.10
C PRO A 94 13.37 4.18 -10.38
N VAL A 95 14.17 3.55 -11.24
CA VAL A 95 13.73 3.01 -12.55
C VAL A 95 12.72 1.89 -12.44
N ASN A 96 12.62 1.26 -11.28
CA ASN A 96 11.70 0.16 -10.99
C ASN A 96 10.32 0.64 -10.48
N THR A 97 9.87 1.83 -10.92
CA THR A 97 8.57 2.40 -10.57
C THR A 97 7.62 2.44 -11.76
N ILE A 98 6.38 2.04 -11.53
CA ILE A 98 5.27 2.12 -12.48
C ILE A 98 4.21 3.07 -11.90
N TYR A 99 3.67 3.95 -12.75
CA TYR A 99 2.69 4.96 -12.36
C TYR A 99 1.42 4.81 -13.21
N LEU A 100 0.29 4.48 -12.56
CA LEU A 100 -0.99 4.24 -13.24
C LEU A 100 -2.05 5.22 -12.74
N ILE A 101 -2.48 6.13 -13.61
CA ILE A 101 -3.67 6.96 -13.35
C ILE A 101 -4.89 6.12 -13.71
N LYS A 102 -5.46 5.45 -12.72
CA LYS A 102 -6.49 4.43 -12.91
C LYS A 102 -7.34 4.27 -11.66
N ASN A 103 -8.58 3.81 -11.84
CA ASN A 103 -9.36 3.34 -10.70
C ASN A 103 -8.70 2.07 -10.11
N ALA A 104 -8.40 2.10 -8.82
CA ALA A 104 -7.77 1.00 -8.08
C ALA A 104 -8.59 -0.31 -8.12
N LEU A 105 -9.90 -0.21 -8.37
CA LEU A 105 -10.80 -1.37 -8.49
C LEU A 105 -10.77 -2.04 -9.88
N ASN A 106 -10.03 -1.48 -10.84
CA ASN A 106 -9.98 -1.96 -12.23
C ASN A 106 -8.58 -2.49 -12.61
N MET A 107 -7.87 -3.05 -11.65
CA MET A 107 -6.62 -3.77 -11.94
C MET A 107 -6.92 -5.07 -12.67
N THR A 108 -6.00 -5.49 -13.53
CA THR A 108 -6.14 -6.71 -14.32
C THR A 108 -4.89 -7.57 -14.23
N LYS A 109 -4.99 -8.85 -14.53
CA LYS A 109 -3.84 -9.78 -14.57
C LYS A 109 -2.69 -9.34 -15.50
N ALA A 110 -2.96 -8.46 -16.48
CA ALA A 110 -1.93 -7.87 -17.34
C ALA A 110 -0.92 -7.00 -16.58
N HIS A 111 -1.26 -6.51 -15.38
CA HIS A 111 -0.34 -5.76 -14.52
C HIS A 111 0.62 -6.69 -13.75
N GLY A 112 0.46 -8.01 -13.87
CA GLY A 112 1.22 -9.04 -13.19
C GLY A 112 0.71 -9.32 -11.78
N PHE A 113 1.51 -10.04 -11.01
CA PHE A 113 1.21 -10.39 -9.63
C PHE A 113 2.23 -9.76 -8.68
N PHE A 114 1.82 -9.60 -7.42
CA PHE A 114 2.53 -8.84 -6.40
C PHE A 114 2.74 -9.66 -5.14
N ASN A 115 3.86 -9.45 -4.48
CA ASN A 115 4.15 -10.05 -3.19
C ASN A 115 3.49 -9.28 -2.04
N LEU A 116 3.39 -7.95 -2.20
CA LEU A 116 2.77 -7.06 -1.23
C LEU A 116 1.77 -6.13 -1.93
N ILE A 117 0.56 -6.03 -1.40
CA ILE A 117 -0.47 -5.10 -1.88
C ILE A 117 -0.90 -4.23 -0.70
N PHE A 118 -0.74 -2.91 -0.83
CA PHE A 118 -1.27 -1.92 0.12
C PHE A 118 -2.60 -1.37 -0.40
N ILE A 119 -3.59 -1.27 0.51
CA ILE A 119 -4.94 -0.76 0.24
C ILE A 119 -5.26 0.28 1.32
N ASP A 120 -5.15 1.56 0.98
CA ASP A 120 -5.40 2.70 1.88
C ASP A 120 -6.41 3.67 1.24
N PRO A 121 -7.70 3.26 1.11
CA PRO A 121 -8.72 4.09 0.49
C PRO A 121 -9.20 5.20 1.44
N PRO A 122 -9.89 6.22 0.94
CA PRO A 122 -10.64 7.15 1.78
C PRO A 122 -11.63 6.42 2.68
N TYR A 123 -11.66 6.78 3.97
CA TYR A 123 -12.51 6.13 4.97
C TYR A 123 -14.01 6.24 4.64
N TYR A 124 -14.81 5.28 5.08
CA TYR A 124 -16.27 5.22 4.95
C TYR A 124 -16.75 5.29 3.48
N LYS A 125 -16.00 4.70 2.55
CA LYS A 125 -16.35 4.61 1.12
C LYS A 125 -16.57 3.18 0.63
N ASP A 126 -16.50 2.20 1.53
CA ASP A 126 -16.71 0.77 1.23
C ASP A 126 -15.86 0.26 0.04
N LEU A 127 -14.61 0.75 -0.08
CA LEU A 127 -13.74 0.44 -1.21
C LEU A 127 -12.83 -0.77 -0.99
N ILE A 128 -12.64 -1.21 0.26
CA ILE A 128 -11.73 -2.32 0.58
C ILE A 128 -12.29 -3.64 0.04
N THR A 129 -13.54 -3.96 0.34
CA THR A 129 -14.15 -5.21 -0.13
C THR A 129 -14.15 -5.35 -1.65
N PRO A 130 -14.55 -4.34 -2.46
CA PRO A 130 -14.42 -4.41 -3.91
C PRO A 130 -12.96 -4.53 -4.39
N ALA A 131 -12.00 -3.90 -3.71
CA ALA A 131 -10.58 -4.03 -4.05
C ALA A 131 -10.09 -5.47 -3.82
N LEU A 132 -10.48 -6.09 -2.70
CA LEU A 132 -10.16 -7.49 -2.40
C LEU A 132 -10.77 -8.45 -3.42
N LEU A 133 -12.01 -8.24 -3.83
CA LEU A 133 -12.65 -9.02 -4.90
C LEU A 133 -11.87 -8.90 -6.22
N ASN A 134 -11.53 -7.69 -6.64
CA ASN A 134 -10.72 -7.48 -7.85
C ASN A 134 -9.35 -8.16 -7.76
N ILE A 135 -8.67 -8.09 -6.61
CA ILE A 135 -7.38 -8.78 -6.39
C ILE A 135 -7.53 -10.28 -6.56
N HIS A 136 -8.59 -10.87 -6.02
CA HIS A 136 -8.87 -12.30 -6.13
C HIS A 136 -9.20 -12.70 -7.57
N GLU A 137 -10.18 -12.07 -8.19
CA GLU A 137 -10.67 -12.37 -9.54
C GLU A 137 -9.56 -12.24 -10.61
N GLN A 138 -8.68 -11.26 -10.45
CA GLN A 138 -7.56 -11.02 -11.37
C GLN A 138 -6.28 -11.74 -10.97
N ASN A 139 -6.31 -12.51 -9.88
CA ASN A 139 -5.17 -13.25 -9.33
C ASN A 139 -3.91 -12.37 -9.18
N LEU A 140 -4.06 -11.19 -8.57
CA LEU A 140 -2.97 -10.22 -8.46
C LEU A 140 -2.00 -10.49 -7.32
N LEU A 141 -2.38 -11.31 -6.32
CA LEU A 141 -1.53 -11.63 -5.17
C LEU A 141 -0.79 -12.94 -5.41
N CYS A 142 0.52 -12.99 -5.15
CA CYS A 142 1.29 -14.25 -5.09
C CYS A 142 0.76 -15.16 -3.97
N ASP A 143 1.03 -16.45 -4.02
CA ASP A 143 0.49 -17.42 -3.06
C ASP A 143 0.90 -17.10 -1.62
N GLU A 144 2.18 -16.80 -1.37
CA GLU A 144 2.67 -16.36 -0.06
C GLU A 144 2.58 -14.84 0.15
N GLY A 145 1.89 -14.13 -0.74
CA GLY A 145 1.77 -12.67 -0.69
C GLY A 145 0.94 -12.18 0.49
N LEU A 146 1.13 -10.90 0.81
CA LEU A 146 0.39 -10.21 1.86
C LEU A 146 -0.40 -9.04 1.28
N ILE A 147 -1.63 -8.87 1.77
CA ILE A 147 -2.39 -7.63 1.59
C ILE A 147 -2.38 -6.89 2.92
N ILE A 148 -2.08 -5.61 2.87
CA ILE A 148 -2.16 -4.70 4.02
C ILE A 148 -3.24 -3.69 3.73
N THR A 149 -4.29 -3.65 4.54
CA THR A 149 -5.36 -2.68 4.39
C THR A 149 -5.44 -1.76 5.60
N GLU A 150 -5.55 -0.44 5.36
CA GLU A 150 -5.80 0.58 6.38
C GLU A 150 -7.25 1.09 6.27
N TYR A 151 -7.90 1.32 7.43
CA TYR A 151 -9.28 1.77 7.52
C TYR A 151 -9.55 2.44 8.87
N SER A 152 -10.67 3.18 8.99
CA SER A 152 -11.09 3.74 10.26
C SER A 152 -11.47 2.64 11.25
N ALA A 153 -11.09 2.80 12.52
CA ALA A 153 -11.44 1.83 13.56
C ALA A 153 -12.96 1.65 13.74
N GLY A 154 -13.78 2.58 13.26
CA GLY A 154 -15.25 2.51 13.26
C GLY A 154 -15.85 1.77 12.07
N GLU A 155 -15.06 1.46 11.03
CA GLU A 155 -15.53 0.72 9.86
C GLU A 155 -15.60 -0.79 10.16
N LYS A 156 -16.64 -1.44 9.62
CA LYS A 156 -16.75 -2.90 9.59
C LYS A 156 -16.39 -3.38 8.19
N ILE A 157 -15.24 -4.02 8.05
CA ILE A 157 -14.74 -4.49 6.76
C ILE A 157 -15.07 -5.97 6.57
N ASN A 158 -15.62 -6.31 5.40
CA ASN A 158 -15.75 -7.68 4.96
C ASN A 158 -14.51 -8.08 4.15
N PHE A 159 -13.66 -8.90 4.72
CA PHE A 159 -12.42 -9.38 4.06
C PHE A 159 -12.68 -10.50 3.03
N THR A 160 -13.94 -10.84 2.78
CA THR A 160 -14.37 -11.93 1.90
C THR A 160 -13.93 -13.32 2.41
N SER A 161 -14.41 -14.39 1.78
CA SER A 161 -13.99 -15.76 2.11
C SER A 161 -12.64 -16.15 1.47
N PHE A 162 -12.10 -15.31 0.58
CA PHE A 162 -10.86 -15.59 -0.17
C PHE A 162 -9.59 -15.20 0.58
N PHE A 163 -9.74 -14.36 1.63
CA PHE A 163 -8.60 -13.86 2.40
C PHE A 163 -8.83 -14.04 3.89
N LYS A 164 -7.79 -14.49 4.57
CA LYS A 164 -7.76 -14.65 6.03
C LYS A 164 -6.99 -13.52 6.66
N GLU A 165 -7.58 -12.87 7.66
CA GLU A 165 -6.87 -11.92 8.50
C GLU A 165 -5.90 -12.68 9.41
N ILE A 166 -4.61 -12.38 9.30
CA ILE A 166 -3.55 -13.00 10.10
C ILE A 166 -3.06 -12.07 11.20
N LYS A 167 -3.27 -10.78 11.06
CA LYS A 167 -2.92 -9.78 12.05
C LYS A 167 -3.77 -8.52 11.90
N THR A 168 -4.15 -7.93 13.02
CA THR A 168 -4.78 -6.61 13.05
C THR A 168 -4.16 -5.78 14.18
N ASN A 169 -4.13 -4.46 14.01
CA ASN A 169 -3.70 -3.53 15.05
C ASN A 169 -4.42 -2.19 14.89
N LYS A 170 -4.59 -1.47 16.02
CA LYS A 170 -5.21 -0.14 16.06
C LYS A 170 -4.19 0.87 16.55
N ILE A 171 -4.09 2.01 15.86
CA ILE A 171 -3.23 3.14 16.25
C ILE A 171 -4.07 4.42 16.12
N GLY A 172 -4.50 4.97 17.25
CA GLY A 172 -5.44 6.09 17.28
C GLY A 172 -6.79 5.70 16.67
N GLU A 173 -7.27 6.50 15.73
CA GLU A 173 -8.53 6.26 15.01
C GLU A 173 -8.40 5.37 13.78
N ALA A 174 -7.19 4.95 13.44
CA ALA A 174 -6.93 4.08 12.32
C ALA A 174 -6.68 2.64 12.79
N ARG A 175 -7.09 1.70 11.94
CA ARG A 175 -6.80 0.27 12.08
C ARG A 175 -6.15 -0.23 10.80
N PHE A 176 -5.25 -1.18 10.92
CA PHE A 176 -4.80 -1.94 9.77
C PHE A 176 -4.97 -3.43 10.00
N SER A 177 -5.17 -4.14 8.90
CA SER A 177 -5.19 -5.60 8.89
C SER A 177 -4.22 -6.14 7.84
N ILE A 178 -3.57 -7.25 8.17
CA ILE A 178 -2.72 -8.00 7.26
C ILE A 178 -3.45 -9.29 6.90
N LEU A 179 -3.61 -9.51 5.61
CA LEU A 179 -4.37 -10.62 5.06
C LEU A 179 -3.46 -11.52 4.22
N LYS A 180 -3.78 -12.82 4.17
CA LYS A 180 -3.25 -13.82 3.24
C LYS A 180 -4.37 -14.47 2.45
N LYS A 181 -4.05 -15.09 1.30
CA LYS A 181 -5.00 -15.98 0.62
C LYS A 181 -5.45 -17.11 1.57
N CYS A 182 -6.72 -17.48 1.51
CA CYS A 182 -7.18 -18.75 2.03
C CYS A 182 -6.69 -19.85 1.06
N ILE A 183 -6.06 -20.88 1.59
CA ILE A 183 -5.62 -22.07 0.85
C ILE A 183 -6.82 -23.01 0.75
#